data_eab39014f71c496588a5665444ad3474
#
_entry.id   eab39014f71c496588a5665444ad3474
#
_cell.length_a   1.000
_cell.length_b   1.000
_cell.length_c   1.000
_cell.angle_alpha   90.00
_cell.angle_beta   90.00
_cell.angle_gamma   90.00
#
_symmetry.space_group_name_H-M   'P 1'
#
loop_
_entity.id
_entity.type
_entity.pdbx_description
1 polymer ?
#
loop_
_entity_poly.entity_id
_entity_poly.type
_entity_poly.pdbx_seq_one_letter_code
_entity_poly.pdbx_strand_id
1 'polypeptide(L)'
;PVIDASDRVLTEGDRFAVLEGVTATDKEDGNLTDKIQVLKNTVNKEEAGTYEVTYKVTDSQGASTIKTITVTVREKSADKPAEPQKPNKPADTKPGKPSQQSESPKTADMSNIGLFGSMFAGSSGLLTMLLGKRRKKK
;
A
#
# COMPACT_ATOMS: atom_id res chain seq x y z
N PRO A 1 -23.47 -21.30 -2.36
CA PRO A 1 -22.36 -21.05 -3.29
C PRO A 1 -21.13 -20.46 -2.61
N VAL A 2 -19.94 -20.72 -3.15
CA VAL A 2 -18.64 -20.21 -2.68
C VAL A 2 -17.94 -19.52 -3.83
N ILE A 3 -17.37 -18.33 -3.58
CA ILE A 3 -16.53 -17.62 -4.55
C ILE A 3 -15.07 -17.81 -4.12
N ASP A 4 -14.24 -18.29 -5.02
CA ASP A 4 -12.80 -18.30 -4.89
C ASP A 4 -12.20 -17.15 -5.70
N ALA A 5 -11.61 -16.21 -5.00
CA ALA A 5 -10.97 -15.03 -5.54
C ALA A 5 -9.90 -14.56 -4.56
N SER A 6 -8.76 -14.13 -5.08
CA SER A 6 -7.61 -13.67 -4.28
C SER A 6 -7.27 -12.23 -4.60
N ASP A 7 -6.65 -11.56 -3.65
CA ASP A 7 -6.10 -10.23 -3.83
C ASP A 7 -5.07 -10.23 -4.97
N ARG A 8 -4.96 -9.10 -5.67
CA ARG A 8 -4.08 -8.94 -6.83
C ARG A 8 -3.15 -7.76 -6.70
N VAL A 9 -2.01 -7.91 -7.33
CA VAL A 9 -1.04 -6.82 -7.50
C VAL A 9 -0.80 -6.62 -8.99
N LEU A 10 -0.95 -5.38 -9.44
CA LEU A 10 -0.72 -4.92 -10.80
C LEU A 10 0.36 -3.85 -10.80
N THR A 11 0.90 -3.56 -11.97
CA THR A 11 1.71 -2.38 -12.25
C THR A 11 0.91 -1.43 -13.13
N GLU A 12 1.12 -0.14 -13.00
CA GLU A 12 0.46 0.85 -13.87
C GLU A 12 0.59 0.49 -15.35
N GLY A 13 -0.53 0.50 -16.04
CA GLY A 13 -0.63 0.12 -17.45
C GLY A 13 -0.80 -1.37 -17.70
N ASP A 14 -0.77 -2.23 -16.69
CA ASP A 14 -1.02 -3.66 -16.85
C ASP A 14 -2.46 -3.93 -17.33
N ARG A 15 -2.64 -5.07 -17.99
CA ARG A 15 -3.98 -5.54 -18.32
C ARG A 15 -4.66 -6.08 -17.07
N PHE A 16 -5.87 -5.64 -16.85
CA PHE A 16 -6.71 -6.14 -15.77
C PHE A 16 -8.02 -6.67 -16.32
N ALA A 17 -8.24 -7.97 -16.18
CA ALA A 17 -9.51 -8.61 -16.43
C ALA A 17 -10.17 -8.93 -15.08
N VAL A 18 -11.30 -8.32 -14.82
CA VAL A 18 -11.95 -8.34 -13.51
C VAL A 18 -12.37 -9.74 -13.05
N LEU A 19 -12.69 -10.64 -13.99
CA LEU A 19 -13.09 -12.03 -13.70
C LEU A 19 -11.97 -13.05 -13.88
N GLU A 20 -10.79 -12.64 -14.29
CA GLU A 20 -9.68 -13.56 -14.51
C GLU A 20 -9.24 -14.19 -13.19
N GLY A 21 -9.17 -15.53 -13.15
CA GLY A 21 -8.81 -16.28 -11.95
C GLY A 21 -9.84 -16.23 -10.81
N VAL A 22 -11.06 -15.78 -11.09
CA VAL A 22 -12.18 -15.84 -10.16
C VAL A 22 -13.07 -17.01 -10.55
N THR A 23 -13.38 -17.87 -9.59
CA THR A 23 -14.28 -19.02 -9.80
C THR A 23 -15.36 -19.06 -8.74
N ALA A 24 -16.47 -19.71 -9.06
CA ALA A 24 -17.52 -19.95 -8.09
C ALA A 24 -18.04 -21.37 -8.22
N THR A 25 -18.33 -21.99 -7.09
CA THR A 25 -18.86 -23.34 -7.00
C THR A 25 -19.97 -23.42 -5.98
N ASP A 26 -20.85 -24.37 -6.18
CA ASP A 26 -21.88 -24.74 -5.25
C ASP A 26 -21.96 -26.27 -5.13
N LYS A 27 -22.45 -26.76 -4.00
CA LYS A 27 -22.50 -28.19 -3.74
C LYS A 27 -23.58 -28.87 -4.58
N GLU A 28 -24.69 -28.20 -4.76
CA GLU A 28 -25.88 -28.71 -5.48
C GLU A 28 -25.79 -28.36 -6.98
N ASP A 29 -25.39 -27.14 -7.30
CA ASP A 29 -25.37 -26.61 -8.68
C ASP A 29 -24.04 -26.79 -9.41
N GLY A 30 -22.97 -27.18 -8.67
CA GLY A 30 -21.65 -27.39 -9.26
C GLY A 30 -20.94 -26.08 -9.60
N ASN A 31 -20.50 -25.93 -10.85
CA ASN A 31 -19.74 -24.75 -11.30
C ASN A 31 -20.69 -23.58 -11.59
N LEU A 32 -20.48 -22.47 -10.87
CA LEU A 32 -21.23 -21.21 -11.01
C LEU A 32 -20.38 -20.05 -11.50
N THR A 33 -19.18 -20.31 -12.04
CA THR A 33 -18.24 -19.28 -12.47
C THR A 33 -18.85 -18.31 -13.47
N ASP A 34 -19.66 -18.81 -14.42
CA ASP A 34 -20.33 -17.99 -15.43
C ASP A 34 -21.49 -17.14 -14.85
N LYS A 35 -21.91 -17.41 -13.62
CA LYS A 35 -22.95 -16.66 -12.93
C LYS A 35 -22.41 -15.59 -11.99
N ILE A 36 -21.09 -15.39 -11.97
CA ILE A 36 -20.47 -14.35 -11.15
C ILE A 36 -20.82 -12.97 -11.69
N GLN A 37 -21.31 -12.12 -10.84
CA GLN A 37 -21.63 -10.72 -11.12
C GLN A 37 -20.64 -9.82 -10.40
N VAL A 38 -20.17 -8.77 -11.06
CA VAL A 38 -19.35 -7.71 -10.45
C VAL A 38 -20.27 -6.62 -9.93
N LEU A 39 -20.37 -6.49 -8.61
CA LEU A 39 -21.19 -5.45 -7.98
C LEU A 39 -20.47 -4.12 -7.89
N LYS A 40 -19.16 -4.16 -7.67
CA LYS A 40 -18.30 -2.98 -7.53
C LYS A 40 -16.96 -3.25 -8.17
N ASN A 41 -16.46 -2.29 -8.91
CA ASN A 41 -15.09 -2.29 -9.42
C ASN A 41 -14.58 -0.85 -9.42
N THR A 42 -13.61 -0.56 -8.57
CA THR A 42 -13.00 0.77 -8.46
C THR A 42 -11.60 0.82 -9.06
N VAL A 43 -11.12 -0.27 -9.65
CA VAL A 43 -9.75 -0.38 -10.15
C VAL A 43 -9.47 0.66 -11.22
N ASN A 44 -8.51 1.54 -10.91
CA ASN A 44 -7.86 2.42 -11.89
C ASN A 44 -6.45 1.89 -12.14
N LYS A 45 -6.24 1.27 -13.27
CA LYS A 45 -4.96 0.67 -13.65
C LYS A 45 -3.90 1.68 -14.13
N GLU A 46 -4.28 2.94 -14.29
CA GLU A 46 -3.39 4.03 -14.72
C GLU A 46 -2.84 4.84 -13.55
N GLU A 47 -3.24 4.49 -12.33
CA GLU A 47 -2.86 5.22 -11.12
C GLU A 47 -2.50 4.24 -10.01
N ALA A 48 -1.34 4.44 -9.38
CA ALA A 48 -0.93 3.63 -8.25
C ALA A 48 -1.88 3.84 -7.07
N GLY A 49 -2.29 2.77 -6.44
CA GLY A 49 -3.24 2.83 -5.33
C GLY A 49 -3.78 1.48 -4.93
N THR A 50 -4.68 1.51 -3.97
CA THR A 50 -5.40 0.32 -3.50
C THR A 50 -6.87 0.46 -3.86
N TYR A 51 -7.38 -0.55 -4.53
CA TYR A 51 -8.73 -0.58 -5.09
C TYR A 51 -9.47 -1.82 -4.63
N GLU A 52 -10.78 -1.84 -4.81
CA GLU A 52 -11.63 -2.95 -4.41
C GLU A 52 -12.48 -3.45 -5.58
N VAL A 53 -12.64 -4.76 -5.62
CA VAL A 53 -13.61 -5.42 -6.49
C VAL A 53 -14.50 -6.31 -5.66
N THR A 54 -15.81 -6.17 -5.84
CA THR A 54 -16.81 -6.97 -5.13
C THR A 54 -17.57 -7.83 -6.12
N TYR A 55 -17.57 -9.12 -5.87
CA TYR A 55 -18.28 -10.14 -6.65
C TYR A 55 -19.49 -10.65 -5.90
N LYS A 56 -20.49 -11.10 -6.65
CA LYS A 56 -21.66 -11.82 -6.16
C LYS A 56 -21.92 -13.02 -7.05
N VAL A 57 -22.28 -14.13 -6.46
CA VAL A 57 -22.85 -15.28 -7.15
C VAL A 57 -24.15 -15.70 -6.47
N THR A 58 -25.10 -16.18 -7.25
CA THR A 58 -26.38 -16.69 -6.76
C THR A 58 -26.61 -18.07 -7.36
N ASP A 59 -27.00 -19.02 -6.53
CA ASP A 59 -27.34 -20.38 -6.96
C ASP A 59 -28.77 -20.49 -7.54
N SER A 60 -29.17 -21.68 -7.95
CA SER A 60 -30.51 -21.94 -8.48
C SER A 60 -31.63 -21.83 -7.45
N GLN A 61 -31.29 -21.91 -6.17
CA GLN A 61 -32.23 -21.83 -5.06
C GLN A 61 -32.37 -20.40 -4.52
N GLY A 62 -31.61 -19.45 -5.05
CA GLY A 62 -31.64 -18.05 -4.66
C GLY A 62 -30.67 -17.68 -3.51
N ALA A 63 -29.87 -18.60 -3.01
CA ALA A 63 -28.84 -18.27 -2.03
C ALA A 63 -27.68 -17.56 -2.73
N SER A 64 -27.13 -16.53 -2.08
CA SER A 64 -26.09 -15.69 -2.67
C SER A 64 -24.88 -15.58 -1.76
N THR A 65 -23.72 -15.51 -2.37
CA THR A 65 -22.44 -15.19 -1.70
C THR A 65 -21.83 -13.93 -2.32
N ILE A 66 -21.29 -13.08 -1.46
CA ILE A 66 -20.57 -11.86 -1.85
C ILE A 66 -19.13 -11.99 -1.37
N LYS A 67 -18.19 -11.65 -2.24
CA LYS A 67 -16.75 -11.59 -1.91
C LYS A 67 -16.13 -10.33 -2.44
N THR A 68 -15.36 -9.63 -1.59
CA THR A 68 -14.54 -8.48 -1.98
C THR A 68 -13.08 -8.88 -1.95
N ILE A 69 -12.35 -8.47 -2.96
CA ILE A 69 -10.88 -8.57 -3.04
C ILE A 69 -10.26 -7.19 -3.13
N THR A 70 -8.99 -7.12 -2.75
CA THR A 70 -8.15 -5.94 -2.88
C THR A 70 -7.27 -6.05 -4.12
N VAL A 71 -7.21 -4.98 -4.90
CA VAL A 71 -6.31 -4.86 -6.05
C VAL A 71 -5.35 -3.71 -5.79
N THR A 72 -4.06 -4.00 -5.68
CA THR A 72 -3.01 -3.00 -5.48
C THR A 72 -2.34 -2.71 -6.81
N VAL A 73 -2.41 -1.48 -7.28
CA VAL A 73 -1.68 -1.00 -8.45
C VAL A 73 -0.41 -0.30 -7.96
N ARG A 74 0.73 -0.75 -8.43
CA ARG A 74 2.04 -0.18 -8.12
C ARG A 74 2.46 0.76 -9.24
N GLU A 75 3.19 1.81 -8.89
CA GLU A 75 3.83 2.67 -9.87
C GLU A 75 4.70 1.84 -10.82
N LYS A 76 4.58 2.12 -12.09
CA LYS A 76 5.53 1.63 -13.07
C LYS A 76 6.84 2.36 -12.84
N SER A 77 7.82 1.68 -12.22
CA SER A 77 9.18 2.20 -12.16
C SER A 77 9.62 2.47 -13.60
N ALA A 78 9.69 3.76 -13.96
CA ALA A 78 10.45 4.12 -15.13
C ALA A 78 11.86 3.56 -14.88
N ASP A 79 12.30 2.65 -15.73
CA ASP A 79 13.67 2.17 -15.74
C ASP A 79 14.60 3.37 -15.68
N LYS A 80 14.97 3.76 -14.46
CA LYS A 80 16.14 4.59 -14.28
C LYS A 80 17.29 3.68 -14.70
N PRO A 81 17.98 3.97 -15.82
CA PRO A 81 19.13 3.20 -16.19
C PRO A 81 20.04 3.13 -14.97
N ALA A 82 20.40 1.94 -14.54
CA ALA A 82 21.34 1.74 -13.47
C ALA A 82 22.56 2.58 -13.81
N GLU A 83 22.80 3.63 -13.02
CA GLU A 83 24.01 4.42 -13.10
C GLU A 83 25.18 3.43 -13.01
N PRO A 84 26.09 3.38 -13.99
CA PRO A 84 27.18 2.43 -13.96
C PRO A 84 27.98 2.69 -12.69
N GLN A 85 27.95 1.74 -11.78
CA GLN A 85 28.79 1.77 -10.59
C GLN A 85 30.24 1.88 -11.08
N LYS A 86 30.84 3.04 -10.83
CA LYS A 86 32.24 3.30 -11.05
C LYS A 86 33.03 2.21 -10.34
N PRO A 87 33.88 1.45 -11.05
CA PRO A 87 34.63 0.39 -10.41
C PRO A 87 35.53 0.99 -9.34
N ASN A 88 35.39 0.50 -8.12
CA ASN A 88 36.29 0.79 -7.02
C ASN A 88 37.71 0.39 -7.44
N LYS A 89 38.52 1.39 -7.66
CA LYS A 89 39.96 1.23 -7.82
C LYS A 89 40.52 0.63 -6.54
N PRO A 90 41.21 -0.51 -6.59
CA PRO A 90 41.84 -1.05 -5.40
C PRO A 90 42.92 -0.06 -4.90
N ALA A 91 42.77 0.30 -3.63
CA ALA A 91 43.75 1.15 -2.97
C ALA A 91 45.03 0.33 -2.76
N ASP A 92 46.10 0.84 -3.33
CA ASP A 92 47.46 0.36 -3.11
C ASP A 92 47.81 0.43 -1.61
N THR A 93 48.14 -0.71 -1.09
CA THR A 93 48.68 -0.92 0.25
C THR A 93 50.13 -0.50 0.24
N LYS A 94 50.47 0.64 0.85
CA LYS A 94 51.80 0.94 1.24
C LYS A 94 51.92 1.00 2.74
N PRO A 95 52.77 0.17 3.39
CA PRO A 95 52.96 0.22 4.83
C PRO A 95 53.92 1.39 5.15
N GLY A 96 53.51 2.23 6.01
CA GLY A 96 54.30 3.39 6.46
C GLY A 96 54.01 3.75 7.90
N LYS A 97 54.74 3.11 8.81
CA LYS A 97 55.29 3.52 10.09
C LYS A 97 54.39 4.31 11.08
N PRO A 98 54.38 3.90 12.34
CA PRO A 98 53.64 4.57 13.41
C PRO A 98 54.38 5.77 13.93
N SER A 99 53.73 6.88 14.05
CA SER A 99 54.11 7.98 14.91
C SER A 99 52.88 8.45 15.64
N GLN A 100 52.84 8.03 16.82
CA GLN A 100 52.58 8.77 18.05
C GLN A 100 51.82 10.08 17.95
N GLN A 101 50.93 10.12 18.85
CA GLN A 101 50.54 11.25 19.67
C GLN A 101 49.26 11.92 19.22
N SER A 102 48.34 11.54 19.97
CA SER A 102 47.84 12.25 21.12
C SER A 102 46.75 13.24 20.80
N GLU A 103 45.93 13.20 21.71
CA GLU A 103 44.86 14.14 22.03
C GLU A 103 43.55 13.87 21.29
N SER A 104 42.78 13.13 22.00
CA SER A 104 41.35 13.15 21.89
C SER A 104 40.88 14.60 21.88
N PRO A 105 40.28 15.08 20.82
CA PRO A 105 39.44 16.22 20.96
C PRO A 105 38.27 15.79 21.82
N LYS A 106 38.16 16.32 22.99
CA LYS A 106 36.92 16.34 23.74
C LYS A 106 35.89 17.01 22.87
N THR A 107 35.17 16.23 22.16
CA THR A 107 33.93 16.66 21.59
C THR A 107 32.90 16.61 22.69
N ALA A 108 33.02 17.56 23.57
CA ALA A 108 31.93 17.91 24.47
C ALA A 108 30.99 18.82 23.70
N ASP A 109 30.42 18.34 22.63
CA ASP A 109 29.31 19.01 22.01
C ASP A 109 28.10 18.07 21.97
N MET A 110 27.69 17.71 23.16
CA MET A 110 26.47 17.02 23.44
C MET A 110 25.31 17.97 23.74
N SER A 111 25.52 19.26 23.52
CA SER A 111 24.52 20.27 23.91
C SER A 111 23.43 20.47 22.88
N ASN A 112 23.50 19.82 21.75
CA ASN A 112 22.50 20.05 20.71
C ASN A 112 21.49 18.92 20.51
N ILE A 113 21.54 17.88 21.32
CA ILE A 113 20.57 16.78 21.22
C ILE A 113 19.30 17.03 22.04
N GLY A 114 19.32 18.05 22.88
CA GLY A 114 18.19 18.36 23.77
C GLY A 114 17.11 19.26 23.18
N LEU A 115 17.29 19.77 21.98
CA LEU A 115 16.40 20.83 21.47
C LEU A 115 15.33 20.38 20.48
N PHE A 116 15.31 19.12 20.09
CA PHE A 116 14.32 18.61 19.14
C PHE A 116 13.16 17.85 19.77
N GLY A 117 13.10 17.79 21.09
CA GLY A 117 12.08 17.00 21.79
C GLY A 117 10.82 17.73 22.21
N SER A 118 10.71 19.05 22.04
CA SER A 118 9.62 19.78 22.68
C SER A 118 8.67 20.53 21.75
N MET A 119 8.68 20.26 20.46
CA MET A 119 7.80 20.96 19.53
C MET A 119 6.53 20.20 19.13
N PHE A 120 6.22 19.09 19.76
CA PHE A 120 5.00 18.33 19.48
C PHE A 120 3.96 18.33 20.59
N ALA A 121 4.04 19.25 21.51
CA ALA A 121 3.00 19.46 22.49
C ALA A 121 2.14 20.66 22.05
N GLY A 122 1.02 20.39 21.40
CA GLY A 122 0.07 21.46 21.16
C GLY A 122 -0.69 21.38 19.86
N SER A 123 -1.34 20.29 19.61
CA SER A 123 -2.47 20.30 18.70
C SER A 123 -3.69 19.80 19.45
N SER A 124 -4.21 20.65 20.28
CA SER A 124 -5.57 20.52 20.78
C SER A 124 -6.50 20.82 19.63
N GLY A 125 -6.95 19.80 18.93
CA GLY A 125 -8.05 19.91 18.02
C GLY A 125 -9.29 20.36 18.78
N LEU A 126 -9.63 21.60 18.64
CA LEU A 126 -10.89 22.13 19.11
C LEU A 126 -12.00 21.58 18.21
N LEU A 127 -12.62 20.51 18.63
CA LEU A 127 -13.83 19.99 18.02
C LEU A 127 -15.00 20.87 18.44
N THR A 128 -15.30 21.88 17.65
CA THR A 128 -16.53 22.65 17.81
C THR A 128 -17.68 21.82 17.27
N MET A 129 -18.38 21.19 18.16
CA MET A 129 -19.69 20.61 17.88
C MET A 129 -20.68 21.75 17.59
N LEU A 130 -20.99 21.92 16.32
CA LEU A 130 -22.10 22.76 15.92
C LEU A 130 -23.39 21.98 16.10
N LEU A 131 -24.06 22.22 17.22
CA LEU A 131 -25.44 21.77 17.43
C LEU A 131 -26.37 22.51 16.47
N GLY A 132 -26.73 21.83 15.40
CA GLY A 132 -27.80 22.30 14.51
C GLY A 132 -29.15 22.26 15.20
N LYS A 133 -29.63 23.44 15.57
CA LYS A 133 -30.95 23.69 16.16
C LYS A 133 -32.02 23.42 15.11
N ARG A 134 -32.70 22.29 15.22
CA ARG A 134 -33.92 22.02 14.45
C ARG A 134 -35.04 22.97 14.86
N ARG A 135 -35.40 23.89 14.01
CA ARG A 135 -36.68 24.60 14.11
C ARG A 135 -37.80 23.74 13.54
N LYS A 136 -38.70 23.33 14.39
CA LYS A 136 -40.04 22.91 14.00
C LYS A 136 -40.81 24.11 13.47
N LYS A 137 -41.31 24.02 12.26
CA LYS A 137 -42.43 24.85 11.79
C LYS A 137 -43.71 24.04 11.82
N LYS A 138 -44.68 24.66 12.43
CA LYS A 138 -46.08 24.27 12.44
C LYS A 138 -46.66 24.23 11.03
#